data_38300bf6240e29598b3fff8cf2f5b0e0
#
_entry.id   38300bf6240e29598b3fff8cf2f5b0e0
#
_cell.length_a   1.000
_cell.length_b   1.000
_cell.length_c   1.000
_cell.angle_alpha   90.00
_cell.angle_beta   90.00
_cell.angle_gamma   90.00
#
_symmetry.space_group_name_H-M   'P 1'
#
loop_
_entity.id
_entity.type
_entity.pdbx_description
1 polymer ?
#
loop_
_entity_poly.entity_id
_entity_poly.type
_entity_poly.pdbx_seq_one_letter_code
_entity_poly.pdbx_strand_id
1 'polypeptide(L)'
;LGHAARLRADRAGHAAPPPGVTMVERLWFNAANTSTWYLVPGLIALIMTLVGAFLTALVVAREWERGTLEALFVTPVRPTEILLAKMIPYFVVGMLGLGLCLAAARLLFHVPLQGSLAVLLLSAMLYLVVALGIGLLISATTRNQFLASQVAVLSSFLPALMLSGFLFDLRNVPAAIRFVGSLLPATYFMELVKTAFLAGDNWPLIARNCAILAVYAVALLALARRLTRKSLD
;
A
#
# COMPACT_ATOMS: atom_id res chain seq x y z
N LEU A 1 9.63 -40.26 10.98
CA LEU A 1 9.81 -39.14 10.03
C LEU A 1 10.31 -39.60 8.65
N GLY A 2 11.24 -40.58 8.54
CA GLY A 2 11.77 -41.11 7.26
C GLY A 2 10.75 -41.84 6.36
N HIS A 3 9.77 -42.50 6.94
CA HIS A 3 8.75 -43.23 6.17
C HIS A 3 7.78 -42.30 5.43
N ALA A 4 7.34 -41.20 6.05
CA ALA A 4 6.47 -40.21 5.44
C ALA A 4 7.16 -39.43 4.31
N ALA A 5 8.47 -39.20 4.43
CA ALA A 5 9.26 -38.56 3.37
C ALA A 5 9.40 -39.45 2.13
N ARG A 6 9.59 -40.78 2.32
CA ARG A 6 9.64 -41.73 1.23
C ARG A 6 8.32 -41.85 0.46
N LEU A 7 7.18 -41.89 1.16
CA LEU A 7 5.87 -41.95 0.53
C LEU A 7 5.52 -40.68 -0.27
N ARG A 8 6.06 -39.50 0.13
CA ARG A 8 5.90 -38.25 -0.62
C ARG A 8 6.81 -38.22 -1.86
N ALA A 9 8.05 -38.68 -1.75
CA ALA A 9 8.97 -38.78 -2.87
C ALA A 9 8.45 -39.74 -3.96
N ASP A 10 7.90 -40.90 -3.57
CA ASP A 10 7.28 -41.86 -4.50
C ASP A 10 6.08 -41.27 -5.23
N ARG A 11 5.24 -40.49 -4.53
CA ARG A 11 4.08 -39.79 -5.14
C ARG A 11 4.47 -38.67 -6.09
N ALA A 12 5.63 -38.04 -5.86
CA ALA A 12 6.14 -36.94 -6.70
C ALA A 12 7.00 -37.42 -7.88
N GLY A 13 7.21 -38.75 -8.04
CA GLY A 13 8.05 -39.31 -9.10
C GLY A 13 9.54 -38.98 -8.99
N HIS A 14 10.00 -38.56 -7.80
CA HIS A 14 11.42 -38.27 -7.55
C HIS A 14 12.08 -39.47 -6.89
N ALA A 15 13.30 -39.80 -7.29
CA ALA A 15 14.09 -40.86 -6.68
C ALA A 15 14.22 -40.62 -5.16
N ALA A 16 13.95 -41.65 -4.36
CA ALA A 16 14.08 -41.56 -2.92
C ALA A 16 15.53 -41.18 -2.53
N PRO A 17 15.74 -40.25 -1.59
CA PRO A 17 17.08 -39.89 -1.17
C PRO A 17 17.78 -41.11 -0.53
N PRO A 18 19.12 -41.24 -0.68
CA PRO A 18 19.87 -42.35 -0.14
C PRO A 18 19.72 -42.46 1.38
N PRO A 19 19.79 -43.65 1.95
CA PRO A 19 19.62 -43.88 3.40
C PRO A 19 20.71 -43.06 4.15
N GLY A 20 20.27 -42.13 4.97
CA GLY A 20 21.12 -41.26 5.79
C GLY A 20 20.99 -39.76 5.47
N VAL A 21 20.31 -39.38 4.38
CA VAL A 21 20.08 -37.96 4.07
C VAL A 21 18.67 -37.58 4.48
N THR A 22 18.51 -36.77 5.50
CA THR A 22 17.24 -36.13 5.88
C THR A 22 17.15 -34.78 5.16
N MET A 23 16.30 -34.66 4.12
CA MET A 23 15.94 -33.36 3.58
C MET A 23 15.08 -32.62 4.59
N VAL A 24 15.61 -31.54 5.16
CA VAL A 24 14.87 -30.60 5.96
C VAL A 24 14.49 -29.43 5.05
N GLU A 25 13.27 -29.44 4.53
CA GLU A 25 12.72 -28.27 3.85
C GLU A 25 12.57 -27.14 4.88
N ARG A 26 13.36 -26.10 4.75
CA ARG A 26 13.28 -24.91 5.58
C ARG A 26 12.79 -23.75 4.74
N LEU A 27 11.53 -23.38 4.90
CA LEU A 27 10.99 -22.15 4.30
C LEU A 27 11.46 -20.96 5.13
N TRP A 28 12.38 -20.15 4.58
CA TRP A 28 13.03 -19.06 5.29
C TRP A 28 12.09 -17.90 5.61
N PHE A 29 11.03 -17.67 4.81
CA PHE A 29 10.13 -16.52 4.93
C PHE A 29 8.74 -16.87 5.48
N ASN A 30 8.37 -18.13 5.54
CA ASN A 30 7.08 -18.56 6.08
C ASN A 30 7.24 -19.92 6.76
N ALA A 31 7.86 -19.93 7.93
CA ALA A 31 8.16 -21.16 8.69
C ALA A 31 6.89 -21.96 9.05
N ALA A 32 5.73 -21.29 9.18
CA ALA A 32 4.44 -21.93 9.47
C ALA A 32 3.74 -22.45 8.20
N ASN A 33 4.24 -22.12 6.99
CA ASN A 33 3.62 -22.48 5.71
C ASN A 33 2.13 -22.10 5.63
N THR A 34 1.75 -20.99 6.24
CA THR A 34 0.37 -20.49 6.29
C THR A 34 0.21 -19.33 5.33
N SER A 35 -0.78 -19.42 4.44
CA SER A 35 -1.11 -18.36 3.48
C SER A 35 -1.44 -17.03 4.16
N THR A 36 -1.95 -17.08 5.39
CA THR A 36 -2.32 -15.92 6.20
C THR A 36 -1.15 -14.96 6.43
N TRP A 37 0.06 -15.48 6.67
CA TRP A 37 1.25 -14.65 6.92
C TRP A 37 1.68 -13.82 5.70
N TYR A 38 1.34 -14.29 4.50
CA TYR A 38 1.60 -13.57 3.27
C TYR A 38 0.45 -12.60 2.91
N LEU A 39 -0.80 -13.04 3.12
CA LEU A 39 -1.99 -12.28 2.72
C LEU A 39 -2.26 -11.09 3.63
N VAL A 40 -2.10 -11.22 4.96
CA VAL A 40 -2.43 -10.15 5.90
C VAL A 40 -1.61 -8.88 5.69
N PRO A 41 -0.26 -8.94 5.56
CA PRO A 41 0.52 -7.75 5.23
C PRO A 41 0.08 -7.08 3.92
N GLY A 42 -0.22 -7.89 2.92
CA GLY A 42 -0.70 -7.40 1.64
C GLY A 42 -2.07 -6.72 1.72
N LEU A 43 -3.00 -7.28 2.50
CA LEU A 43 -4.31 -6.65 2.76
C LEU A 43 -4.17 -5.31 3.48
N ILE A 44 -3.25 -5.18 4.42
CA ILE A 44 -2.96 -3.89 5.08
C ILE A 44 -2.58 -2.84 4.04
N ALA A 45 -1.68 -3.15 3.11
CA ALA A 45 -1.28 -2.22 2.06
C ALA A 45 -2.45 -1.84 1.14
N LEU A 46 -3.32 -2.78 0.79
CA LEU A 46 -4.51 -2.51 -0.03
C LEU A 46 -5.54 -1.65 0.71
N ILE A 47 -5.80 -1.93 1.99
CA ILE A 47 -6.71 -1.14 2.81
C ILE A 47 -6.20 0.30 2.93
N MET A 48 -4.90 0.49 3.16
CA MET A 48 -4.29 1.82 3.22
C MET A 48 -4.41 2.57 1.88
N THR A 49 -4.27 1.86 0.75
CA THR A 49 -4.49 2.44 -0.59
C THR A 49 -5.93 2.89 -0.76
N LEU A 50 -6.88 2.03 -0.38
CA LEU A 50 -8.30 2.34 -0.50
C LEU A 50 -8.70 3.51 0.40
N VAL A 51 -8.33 3.46 1.69
CA VAL A 51 -8.65 4.53 2.65
C VAL A 51 -8.02 5.86 2.23
N GLY A 52 -6.74 5.85 1.83
CA GLY A 52 -6.05 7.07 1.43
C GLY A 52 -6.62 7.69 0.15
N ALA A 53 -6.59 6.96 -0.95
CA ALA A 53 -6.96 7.52 -2.25
C ALA A 53 -8.48 7.67 -2.44
N PHE A 54 -9.25 6.62 -2.14
CA PHE A 54 -10.69 6.60 -2.37
C PHE A 54 -11.45 7.58 -1.45
N LEU A 55 -11.19 7.49 -0.12
CA LEU A 55 -11.90 8.33 0.84
C LEU A 55 -11.63 9.82 0.58
N THR A 56 -10.36 10.18 0.32
CA THR A 56 -10.00 11.56 0.02
C THR A 56 -10.60 12.04 -1.29
N ALA A 57 -10.55 11.23 -2.35
CA ALA A 57 -11.16 11.56 -3.63
C ALA A 57 -12.66 11.83 -3.49
N LEU A 58 -13.38 10.94 -2.79
CA LEU A 58 -14.81 11.02 -2.61
C LEU A 58 -15.25 12.25 -1.80
N VAL A 59 -14.58 12.49 -0.66
CA VAL A 59 -15.01 13.56 0.26
C VAL A 59 -14.66 14.94 -0.29
N VAL A 60 -13.48 15.10 -0.89
CA VAL A 60 -13.09 16.39 -1.49
C VAL A 60 -13.91 16.69 -2.75
N ALA A 61 -14.25 15.68 -3.56
CA ALA A 61 -15.16 15.86 -4.68
C ALA A 61 -16.57 16.25 -4.25
N ARG A 62 -17.06 15.72 -3.11
CA ARG A 62 -18.33 16.15 -2.52
C ARG A 62 -18.34 17.64 -2.15
N GLU A 63 -17.22 18.16 -1.67
CA GLU A 63 -17.11 19.58 -1.34
C GLU A 63 -17.11 20.46 -2.59
N TRP A 64 -16.55 19.98 -3.71
CA TRP A 64 -16.67 20.63 -5.01
C TRP A 64 -18.12 20.68 -5.47
N GLU A 65 -18.85 19.57 -5.43
CA GLU A 65 -20.27 19.52 -5.83
C GLU A 65 -21.17 20.43 -4.99
N ARG A 66 -20.85 20.62 -3.71
CA ARG A 66 -21.61 21.47 -2.79
C ARG A 66 -21.23 22.96 -2.85
N GLY A 67 -20.22 23.33 -3.65
CA GLY A 67 -19.73 24.72 -3.73
C GLY A 67 -19.04 25.23 -2.45
N THR A 68 -18.82 24.36 -1.45
CA THR A 68 -18.21 24.77 -0.17
C THR A 68 -16.73 25.14 -0.35
N LEU A 69 -16.07 24.63 -1.36
CA LEU A 69 -14.68 24.99 -1.71
C LEU A 69 -14.61 26.40 -2.32
N GLU A 70 -15.58 26.77 -3.14
CA GLU A 70 -15.66 28.12 -3.75
C GLU A 70 -15.85 29.19 -2.66
N ALA A 71 -16.65 28.91 -1.64
CA ALA A 71 -16.81 29.79 -0.49
C ALA A 71 -15.50 29.98 0.31
N LEU A 72 -14.65 28.96 0.39
CA LEU A 72 -13.33 29.04 1.03
C LEU A 72 -12.35 29.89 0.22
N PHE A 73 -12.47 29.94 -1.10
CA PHE A 73 -11.58 30.73 -1.97
C PHE A 73 -11.81 32.26 -1.86
N VAL A 74 -12.98 32.67 -1.39
CA VAL A 74 -13.28 34.09 -1.11
C VAL A 74 -12.56 34.58 0.17
N THR A 75 -12.09 33.65 1.02
CA THR A 75 -11.35 33.98 2.23
C THR A 75 -9.84 34.15 1.94
N PRO A 76 -9.10 35.01 2.65
CA PRO A 76 -7.67 35.26 2.44
C PRO A 76 -6.80 34.11 2.95
N VAL A 77 -7.19 32.86 2.72
CA VAL A 77 -6.49 31.64 3.15
C VAL A 77 -5.55 31.16 2.03
N ARG A 78 -4.37 30.71 2.40
CA ARG A 78 -3.39 30.20 1.43
C ARG A 78 -3.81 28.82 0.91
N PRO A 79 -3.63 28.51 -0.39
CA PRO A 79 -3.97 27.19 -0.96
C PRO A 79 -3.35 26.00 -0.21
N THR A 80 -2.15 26.17 0.35
CA THR A 80 -1.47 25.16 1.16
C THR A 80 -2.17 24.88 2.48
N GLU A 81 -2.77 25.90 3.11
CA GLU A 81 -3.52 25.74 4.37
C GLU A 81 -4.81 24.95 4.14
N ILE A 82 -5.49 25.21 3.02
CA ILE A 82 -6.69 24.45 2.62
C ILE A 82 -6.34 22.98 2.38
N LEU A 83 -5.24 22.71 1.65
CA LEU A 83 -4.80 21.33 1.40
C LEU A 83 -4.45 20.61 2.70
N LEU A 84 -3.69 21.23 3.58
CA LEU A 84 -3.30 20.64 4.87
C LEU A 84 -4.50 20.43 5.78
N ALA A 85 -5.41 21.40 5.86
CA ALA A 85 -6.64 21.28 6.66
C ALA A 85 -7.50 20.08 6.22
N LYS A 86 -7.46 19.72 4.92
CA LYS A 86 -8.15 18.55 4.40
C LYS A 86 -7.36 17.26 4.59
N MET A 87 -6.05 17.31 4.43
CA MET A 87 -5.22 16.10 4.56
C MET A 87 -5.12 15.61 6.00
N ILE A 88 -5.02 16.50 6.99
CA ILE A 88 -4.79 16.14 8.39
C ILE A 88 -5.88 15.20 8.94
N PRO A 89 -7.19 15.49 8.83
CA PRO A 89 -8.21 14.60 9.37
C PRO A 89 -8.20 13.22 8.70
N TYR A 90 -8.00 13.14 7.37
CA TYR A 90 -7.94 11.85 6.67
C TYR A 90 -6.63 11.10 6.95
N PHE A 91 -5.55 11.82 7.20
CA PHE A 91 -4.31 11.21 7.68
C PHE A 91 -4.50 10.56 9.05
N VAL A 92 -5.16 11.23 9.97
CA VAL A 92 -5.48 10.67 11.30
C VAL A 92 -6.39 9.45 11.18
N VAL A 93 -7.44 9.51 10.37
CA VAL A 93 -8.35 8.38 10.13
C VAL A 93 -7.58 7.21 9.49
N GLY A 94 -6.71 7.46 8.51
CA GLY A 94 -5.87 6.44 7.90
C GLY A 94 -4.91 5.79 8.89
N MET A 95 -4.28 6.57 9.76
CA MET A 95 -3.39 6.04 10.80
C MET A 95 -4.14 5.24 11.87
N LEU A 96 -5.35 5.65 12.25
CA LEU A 96 -6.22 4.85 13.12
C LEU A 96 -6.60 3.53 12.44
N GLY A 97 -6.96 3.58 11.15
CA GLY A 97 -7.23 2.39 10.34
C GLY A 97 -6.02 1.43 10.29
N LEU A 98 -4.80 1.96 10.10
CA LEU A 98 -3.57 1.18 10.19
C LEU A 98 -3.42 0.52 11.57
N GLY A 99 -3.62 1.29 12.65
CA GLY A 99 -3.56 0.75 14.01
C GLY A 99 -4.52 -0.41 14.24
N LEU A 100 -5.75 -0.28 13.75
CA LEU A 100 -6.75 -1.37 13.80
C LEU A 100 -6.32 -2.59 12.97
N CYS A 101 -5.78 -2.37 11.77
CA CYS A 101 -5.26 -3.45 10.94
C CYS A 101 -4.09 -4.18 11.58
N LEU A 102 -3.16 -3.45 12.21
CA LEU A 102 -2.03 -4.04 12.94
C LEU A 102 -2.49 -4.80 14.19
N ALA A 103 -3.45 -4.26 14.92
CA ALA A 103 -4.07 -4.95 16.05
C ALA A 103 -4.75 -6.26 15.61
N ALA A 104 -5.52 -6.22 14.53
CA ALA A 104 -6.15 -7.41 13.95
C ALA A 104 -5.10 -8.43 13.47
N ALA A 105 -4.06 -7.98 12.78
CA ALA A 105 -2.95 -8.85 12.34
C ALA A 105 -2.30 -9.59 13.51
N ARG A 106 -2.11 -8.91 14.64
CA ARG A 106 -1.45 -9.46 15.81
C ARG A 106 -2.40 -10.33 16.64
N LEU A 107 -3.62 -9.84 16.94
CA LEU A 107 -4.54 -10.46 17.90
C LEU A 107 -5.41 -11.55 17.27
N LEU A 108 -5.90 -11.33 16.02
CA LEU A 108 -6.78 -12.30 15.36
C LEU A 108 -6.00 -13.31 14.51
N PHE A 109 -5.03 -12.80 13.73
CA PHE A 109 -4.33 -13.66 12.76
C PHE A 109 -2.99 -14.18 13.27
N HIS A 110 -2.52 -13.72 14.43
CA HIS A 110 -1.26 -14.12 15.06
C HIS A 110 -0.05 -14.02 14.12
N VAL A 111 -0.07 -13.04 13.20
CA VAL A 111 1.02 -12.80 12.27
C VAL A 111 2.17 -12.11 13.00
N PRO A 112 3.37 -12.69 13.03
CA PRO A 112 4.52 -12.07 13.70
C PRO A 112 5.01 -10.87 12.89
N LEU A 113 5.41 -9.81 13.60
CA LEU A 113 6.16 -8.69 13.03
C LEU A 113 7.64 -8.97 13.30
N GLN A 114 8.40 -9.24 12.24
CA GLN A 114 9.83 -9.55 12.34
C GLN A 114 10.70 -8.28 12.37
N GLY A 115 10.21 -7.21 11.72
CA GLY A 115 10.89 -5.93 11.65
C GLY A 115 10.45 -4.93 12.72
N SER A 116 11.04 -3.75 12.68
CA SER A 116 10.72 -2.65 13.58
C SER A 116 9.35 -2.05 13.29
N LEU A 117 8.51 -1.94 14.33
CA LEU A 117 7.22 -1.25 14.26
C LEU A 117 7.39 0.23 13.85
N ALA A 118 8.47 0.88 14.30
CA ALA A 118 8.75 2.27 13.96
C ALA A 118 8.98 2.46 12.44
N VAL A 119 9.73 1.56 11.82
CA VAL A 119 9.96 1.57 10.36
C VAL A 119 8.65 1.34 9.61
N LEU A 120 7.82 0.40 10.06
CA LEU A 120 6.51 0.14 9.47
C LEU A 120 5.59 1.37 9.57
N LEU A 121 5.51 2.02 10.73
CA LEU A 121 4.71 3.22 10.93
C LEU A 121 5.21 4.39 10.07
N LEU A 122 6.52 4.62 10.03
CA LEU A 122 7.11 5.67 9.20
C LEU A 122 6.82 5.47 7.71
N SER A 123 6.99 4.25 7.22
CA SER A 123 6.70 3.91 5.82
C SER A 123 5.21 4.05 5.50
N ALA A 124 4.34 3.68 6.42
CA ALA A 124 2.90 3.83 6.29
C ALA A 124 2.45 5.30 6.32
N MET A 125 3.03 6.13 7.20
CA MET A 125 2.80 7.58 7.21
C MET A 125 3.16 8.20 5.86
N LEU A 126 4.34 7.85 5.34
CA LEU A 126 4.82 8.35 4.06
C LEU A 126 3.92 7.92 2.90
N TYR A 127 3.55 6.64 2.87
CA TYR A 127 2.63 6.11 1.87
C TYR A 127 1.23 6.73 1.97
N LEU A 128 0.72 6.96 3.17
CA LEU A 128 -0.58 7.57 3.37
C LEU A 128 -0.62 9.00 2.80
N VAL A 129 0.46 9.78 2.97
CA VAL A 129 0.58 11.10 2.32
C VAL A 129 0.52 10.98 0.81
N VAL A 130 1.17 9.98 0.21
CA VAL A 130 1.10 9.69 -1.23
C VAL A 130 -0.33 9.35 -1.66
N ALA A 131 -0.99 8.43 -0.95
CA ALA A 131 -2.35 7.99 -1.26
C ALA A 131 -3.37 9.15 -1.14
N LEU A 132 -3.26 9.97 -0.09
CA LEU A 132 -4.07 11.18 0.08
C LEU A 132 -3.82 12.17 -1.07
N GLY A 133 -2.56 12.35 -1.48
CA GLY A 133 -2.19 13.20 -2.62
C GLY A 133 -2.84 12.73 -3.93
N ILE A 134 -2.85 11.42 -4.20
CA ILE A 134 -3.54 10.84 -5.36
C ILE A 134 -5.05 11.15 -5.29
N GLY A 135 -5.68 10.93 -4.13
CA GLY A 135 -7.11 11.23 -3.94
C GLY A 135 -7.43 12.71 -4.17
N LEU A 136 -6.59 13.62 -3.69
CA LEU A 136 -6.74 15.07 -3.95
C LEU A 136 -6.66 15.41 -5.44
N LEU A 137 -5.73 14.81 -6.18
CA LEU A 137 -5.59 15.04 -7.62
C LEU A 137 -6.82 14.53 -8.39
N ILE A 138 -7.30 13.34 -8.07
CA ILE A 138 -8.50 12.77 -8.68
C ILE A 138 -9.70 13.68 -8.42
N SER A 139 -9.88 14.13 -7.19
CA SER A 139 -10.97 15.03 -6.82
C SER A 139 -10.91 16.38 -7.56
N ALA A 140 -9.73 16.99 -7.64
CA ALA A 140 -9.53 18.27 -8.30
C ALA A 140 -9.81 18.22 -9.82
N THR A 141 -9.60 17.04 -10.44
CA THR A 141 -9.85 16.84 -11.88
C THR A 141 -11.28 16.46 -12.21
N THR A 142 -11.92 15.66 -11.35
CA THR A 142 -13.27 15.15 -11.63
C THR A 142 -14.39 16.08 -11.14
N ARG A 143 -14.15 16.78 -10.03
CA ARG A 143 -15.13 17.68 -9.36
C ARG A 143 -16.52 17.07 -9.15
N ASN A 144 -16.64 15.77 -9.28
CA ASN A 144 -17.86 15.00 -9.15
C ASN A 144 -17.62 13.78 -8.28
N GLN A 145 -18.43 13.59 -7.24
CA GLN A 145 -18.25 12.54 -6.24
C GLN A 145 -18.32 11.14 -6.84
N PHE A 146 -19.25 10.89 -7.73
CA PHE A 146 -19.42 9.58 -8.36
C PHE A 146 -18.23 9.24 -9.26
N LEU A 147 -17.83 10.18 -10.13
CA LEU A 147 -16.67 10.00 -10.99
C LEU A 147 -15.37 9.87 -10.19
N ALA A 148 -15.17 10.71 -9.16
CA ALA A 148 -14.00 10.65 -8.30
C ALA A 148 -13.86 9.28 -7.64
N SER A 149 -14.94 8.71 -7.13
CA SER A 149 -14.94 7.40 -6.51
C SER A 149 -14.56 6.29 -7.49
N GLN A 150 -15.13 6.31 -8.68
CA GLN A 150 -14.81 5.31 -9.72
C GLN A 150 -13.38 5.44 -10.21
N VAL A 151 -12.92 6.65 -10.52
CA VAL A 151 -11.55 6.89 -10.95
C VAL A 151 -10.56 6.47 -9.86
N ALA A 152 -10.83 6.75 -8.58
CA ALA A 152 -9.96 6.33 -7.48
C ALA A 152 -9.85 4.80 -7.40
N VAL A 153 -10.95 4.07 -7.49
CA VAL A 153 -10.93 2.60 -7.49
C VAL A 153 -10.18 2.05 -8.70
N LEU A 154 -10.48 2.55 -9.89
CA LEU A 154 -9.90 2.04 -11.14
C LEU A 154 -8.42 2.41 -11.30
N SER A 155 -8.00 3.60 -10.86
CA SER A 155 -6.63 4.09 -11.05
C SER A 155 -5.67 3.79 -9.91
N SER A 156 -6.18 3.63 -8.68
CA SER A 156 -5.35 3.40 -7.49
C SER A 156 -5.51 2.01 -6.91
N PHE A 157 -6.74 1.61 -6.57
CA PHE A 157 -6.97 0.35 -5.88
C PHE A 157 -6.82 -0.87 -6.79
N LEU A 158 -7.43 -0.86 -7.99
CA LEU A 158 -7.37 -2.00 -8.89
C LEU A 158 -5.94 -2.30 -9.38
N PRO A 159 -5.13 -1.30 -9.81
CA PRO A 159 -3.73 -1.54 -10.12
C PRO A 159 -2.92 -1.96 -8.90
N ALA A 160 -3.18 -1.40 -7.71
CA ALA A 160 -2.53 -1.84 -6.48
C ALA A 160 -2.82 -3.32 -6.18
N LEU A 161 -4.06 -3.76 -6.36
CA LEU A 161 -4.46 -5.16 -6.17
C LEU A 161 -3.73 -6.10 -7.14
N MET A 162 -3.66 -5.74 -8.41
CA MET A 162 -3.14 -6.61 -9.49
C MET A 162 -1.62 -6.50 -9.67
N LEU A 163 -1.06 -5.29 -9.59
CA LEU A 163 0.29 -4.98 -10.06
C LEU A 163 1.27 -4.59 -8.94
N SER A 164 0.85 -4.57 -7.67
CA SER A 164 1.74 -4.23 -6.54
C SER A 164 2.56 -5.41 -6.02
N GLY A 165 2.38 -6.61 -6.59
CA GLY A 165 2.98 -7.83 -6.05
C GLY A 165 2.12 -8.50 -4.97
N PHE A 166 0.85 -8.12 -4.81
CA PHE A 166 -0.07 -8.77 -3.89
C PHE A 166 -0.53 -10.13 -4.40
N LEU A 167 -1.19 -10.16 -5.57
CA LEU A 167 -1.69 -11.39 -6.18
C LEU A 167 -0.61 -12.12 -6.98
N PHE A 168 0.20 -11.38 -7.72
CA PHE A 168 1.23 -11.92 -8.59
C PHE A 168 2.58 -11.35 -8.22
N ASP A 169 3.59 -12.20 -8.06
CA ASP A 169 4.97 -11.73 -7.91
C ASP A 169 5.41 -11.03 -9.20
N LEU A 170 5.83 -9.77 -9.08
CA LEU A 170 6.30 -8.95 -10.21
C LEU A 170 7.50 -9.57 -10.95
N ARG A 171 8.19 -10.52 -10.34
CA ARG A 171 9.30 -11.25 -10.98
C ARG A 171 8.82 -12.23 -12.05
N ASN A 172 7.58 -12.72 -11.91
CA ASN A 172 6.99 -13.75 -12.77
C ASN A 172 6.09 -13.19 -13.88
N VAL A 173 5.97 -11.85 -13.99
CA VAL A 173 5.15 -11.19 -15.00
C VAL A 173 5.99 -10.64 -16.16
N PRO A 174 5.41 -10.48 -17.38
CA PRO A 174 6.08 -9.87 -18.52
C PRO A 174 6.66 -8.49 -18.21
N ALA A 175 7.76 -8.13 -18.91
CA ALA A 175 8.48 -6.89 -18.64
C ALA A 175 7.62 -5.62 -18.73
N ALA A 176 6.64 -5.59 -19.66
CA ALA A 176 5.71 -4.47 -19.80
C ALA A 176 4.84 -4.27 -18.54
N ILE A 177 4.30 -5.35 -17.99
CA ILE A 177 3.47 -5.32 -16.77
C ILE A 177 4.32 -4.95 -15.56
N ARG A 178 5.53 -5.47 -15.47
CA ARG A 178 6.50 -5.12 -14.42
C ARG A 178 6.83 -3.63 -14.45
N PHE A 179 7.04 -3.06 -15.64
CA PHE A 179 7.30 -1.62 -15.77
C PHE A 179 6.14 -0.80 -15.24
N VAL A 180 4.88 -1.11 -15.62
CA VAL A 180 3.69 -0.43 -15.10
C VAL A 180 3.57 -0.60 -13.58
N GLY A 181 3.79 -1.81 -13.07
CA GLY A 181 3.78 -2.08 -11.63
C GLY A 181 4.83 -1.27 -10.86
N SER A 182 6.02 -1.07 -11.44
CA SER A 182 7.08 -0.26 -10.84
C SER A 182 6.77 1.24 -10.81
N LEU A 183 5.80 1.69 -11.59
CA LEU A 183 5.31 3.08 -11.57
C LEU A 183 4.29 3.35 -10.46
N LEU A 184 3.79 2.30 -9.80
CA LEU A 184 2.79 2.43 -8.76
C LEU A 184 3.44 2.63 -7.39
N PRO A 185 3.12 3.69 -6.65
CA PRO A 185 3.64 3.88 -5.30
C PRO A 185 3.20 2.77 -4.34
N ALA A 186 2.05 2.14 -4.59
CA ALA A 186 1.55 1.00 -3.82
C ALA A 186 2.52 -0.20 -3.84
N THR A 187 3.27 -0.40 -4.93
CA THR A 187 4.25 -1.47 -5.05
C THR A 187 5.37 -1.35 -4.03
N TYR A 188 5.90 -0.15 -3.85
CA TYR A 188 6.96 0.12 -2.88
C TYR A 188 6.49 -0.02 -1.44
N PHE A 189 5.26 0.42 -1.17
CA PHE A 189 4.67 0.24 0.16
C PHE A 189 4.35 -1.23 0.45
N MET A 190 3.82 -1.97 -0.52
CA MET A 190 3.58 -3.40 -0.42
C MET A 190 4.87 -4.17 -0.08
N GLU A 191 5.96 -3.83 -0.76
CA GLU A 191 7.28 -4.42 -0.51
C GLU A 191 7.79 -4.10 0.91
N LEU A 192 7.60 -2.85 1.38
CA LEU A 192 7.95 -2.44 2.75
C LEU A 192 7.15 -3.19 3.81
N VAL A 193 5.83 -3.28 3.66
CA VAL A 193 4.97 -3.98 4.63
C VAL A 193 5.32 -5.47 4.67
N LYS A 194 5.44 -6.13 3.51
CA LYS A 194 5.83 -7.54 3.45
C LYS A 194 7.21 -7.79 4.07
N THR A 195 8.17 -6.92 3.80
CA THR A 195 9.51 -7.04 4.38
C THR A 195 9.49 -6.89 5.90
N ALA A 196 8.76 -5.89 6.43
CA ALA A 196 8.64 -5.67 7.86
C ALA A 196 7.96 -6.85 8.60
N PHE A 197 6.97 -7.49 7.98
CA PHE A 197 6.30 -8.64 8.59
C PHE A 197 7.10 -9.95 8.46
N LEU A 198 7.72 -10.20 7.30
CA LEU A 198 8.26 -11.52 6.96
C LEU A 198 9.78 -11.63 7.02
N ALA A 199 10.51 -10.58 6.64
CA ALA A 199 11.95 -10.61 6.47
C ALA A 199 12.73 -9.83 7.55
N GLY A 200 12.07 -8.97 8.29
CA GLY A 200 12.72 -8.07 9.25
C GLY A 200 13.28 -6.79 8.59
N ASP A 201 14.20 -6.11 9.27
CA ASP A 201 14.70 -4.81 8.84
C ASP A 201 15.80 -4.95 7.78
N ASN A 202 15.43 -4.88 6.52
CA ASN A 202 16.35 -4.76 5.39
C ASN A 202 16.58 -3.28 5.06
N TRP A 203 17.58 -2.66 5.70
CA TRP A 203 17.86 -1.22 5.60
C TRP A 203 18.07 -0.71 4.17
N PRO A 204 18.83 -1.38 3.28
CA PRO A 204 18.97 -0.93 1.89
C PRO A 204 17.65 -0.85 1.13
N LEU A 205 16.78 -1.85 1.31
CA LEU A 205 15.46 -1.89 0.69
C LEU A 205 14.53 -0.83 1.29
N ILE A 206 14.52 -0.69 2.62
CA ILE A 206 13.71 0.30 3.34
C ILE A 206 14.09 1.72 2.89
N ALA A 207 15.38 2.06 2.88
CA ALA A 207 15.85 3.38 2.49
C ALA A 207 15.49 3.70 1.03
N ARG A 208 15.69 2.76 0.11
CA ARG A 208 15.32 2.92 -1.31
C ARG A 208 13.83 3.20 -1.48
N ASN A 209 12.98 2.36 -0.91
CA ASN A 209 11.53 2.45 -1.10
C ASN A 209 10.93 3.67 -0.39
N CYS A 210 11.43 4.01 0.81
CA CYS A 210 11.03 5.25 1.48
C CYS A 210 11.46 6.49 0.70
N ALA A 211 12.67 6.51 0.11
CA ALA A 211 13.11 7.61 -0.73
C ALA A 211 12.19 7.78 -1.97
N ILE A 212 11.83 6.68 -2.63
CA ILE A 212 10.90 6.71 -3.76
C ILE A 212 9.53 7.26 -3.32
N LEU A 213 8.98 6.76 -2.21
CA LEU A 213 7.71 7.26 -1.68
C LEU A 213 7.77 8.73 -1.29
N ALA A 214 8.90 9.21 -0.75
CA ALA A 214 9.11 10.62 -0.45
C ALA A 214 9.08 11.49 -1.71
N VAL A 215 9.71 11.04 -2.79
CA VAL A 215 9.64 11.72 -4.10
C VAL A 215 8.20 11.78 -4.61
N TYR A 216 7.45 10.68 -4.53
CA TYR A 216 6.02 10.67 -4.89
C TYR A 216 5.22 11.65 -4.02
N ALA A 217 5.43 11.65 -2.70
CA ALA A 217 4.72 12.56 -1.79
C ALA A 217 4.95 14.02 -2.17
N VAL A 218 6.20 14.41 -2.37
CA VAL A 218 6.56 15.80 -2.77
C VAL A 218 5.98 16.15 -4.13
N ALA A 219 6.11 15.26 -5.12
CA ALA A 219 5.60 15.49 -6.47
C ALA A 219 4.08 15.67 -6.51
N LEU A 220 3.34 14.77 -5.81
CA LEU A 220 1.87 14.80 -5.77
C LEU A 220 1.34 16.01 -5.00
N LEU A 221 1.98 16.38 -3.87
CA LEU A 221 1.61 17.58 -3.13
C LEU A 221 1.88 18.85 -3.92
N ALA A 222 3.02 18.93 -4.61
CA ALA A 222 3.34 20.05 -5.48
C ALA A 222 2.33 20.18 -6.64
N LEU A 223 1.94 19.05 -7.23
CA LEU A 223 0.94 19.01 -8.30
C LEU A 223 -0.46 19.39 -7.79
N ALA A 224 -0.88 18.85 -6.65
CA ALA A 224 -2.14 19.19 -6.00
C ALA A 224 -2.21 20.70 -5.70
N ARG A 225 -1.10 21.28 -5.18
CA ARG A 225 -1.00 22.73 -4.95
C ARG A 225 -1.16 23.55 -6.22
N ARG A 226 -0.56 23.10 -7.34
CA ARG A 226 -0.66 23.81 -8.63
C ARG A 226 -2.07 23.76 -9.20
N LEU A 227 -2.74 22.61 -9.12
CA LEU A 227 -4.11 22.45 -9.61
C LEU A 227 -5.11 23.27 -8.78
N THR A 228 -4.96 23.31 -7.48
CA THR A 228 -5.80 24.11 -6.58
C THR A 228 -5.63 25.61 -6.85
N ARG A 229 -4.42 26.04 -7.24
CA ARG A 229 -4.14 27.46 -7.55
C ARG A 229 -4.73 27.93 -8.89
N LYS A 230 -4.83 27.06 -9.90
CA LYS A 230 -5.43 27.35 -11.20
C LYS A 230 -6.95 27.46 -11.19
N SER A 231 -7.60 26.99 -10.14
CA SER A 231 -9.06 27.06 -9.98
C SER A 231 -9.54 28.39 -9.39
N LEU A 232 -8.62 29.33 -9.14
CA LEU A 232 -8.90 30.68 -8.65
C LEU A 232 -8.87 31.76 -9.76
N ASP A 233 -8.42 31.39 -10.96
CA ASP A 233 -8.47 32.18 -12.19
C ASP A 233 -9.61 31.67 -13.09
#